data_35cde603f4cc5a67a6f7dc157f017307
#
_entry.id   35cde603f4cc5a67a6f7dc157f017307
#
_cell.length_a   1.000
_cell.length_b   1.000
_cell.length_c   1.000
_cell.angle_alpha   90.00
_cell.angle_beta   90.00
_cell.angle_gamma   90.00
#
_symmetry.space_group_name_H-M   'P 1'
#
loop_
_entity.id
_entity.type
_entity.pdbx_description
1 polymer ?
#
loop_
_entity_poly.entity_id
_entity_poly.type
_entity_poly.pdbx_seq_one_letter_code
_entity_poly.pdbx_strand_id
1 'polypeptide(L)'
;MQYRVYRLATVAAVLAPMLLVLAAYGADHMSAYAEDDALKGYGITDTGLRPRYPVGHTCSPLTSLYASWKDVDGSGRDEPHSGVDGGRLGEPIFAPGPGQVLGVWVADWGWGPEGALLIRHSADDLNLRESVGQYYSAFYHLNYDEVKGYTTGQRIKRGQLLAHVWRPGGKAIYLPEVHWEVYEVRNDDVTKWHENERQHAYWTNRTSRLVDPLYLMAREEGTLRGSDVLIEPFRAGKSYADYSGFTYILPCTKRK
;
A
#
# COMPACT_ATOMS: atom_id res chain seq x y z
N MET A 1 6.38 53.72 58.93
CA MET A 1 7.09 52.49 58.60
C MET A 1 6.46 51.91 57.35
N GLN A 2 6.98 52.28 56.15
CA GLN A 2 6.54 51.78 54.86
C GLN A 2 7.47 50.59 54.50
N TYR A 3 6.91 49.40 54.26
CA TYR A 3 7.64 48.33 53.65
C TYR A 3 7.02 47.99 52.30
N ARG A 4 7.89 48.03 51.31
CA ARG A 4 7.78 47.82 49.88
C ARG A 4 7.09 46.48 49.51
N VAL A 5 6.11 46.59 48.66
CA VAL A 5 5.59 45.48 47.85
C VAL A 5 5.92 45.80 46.38
N TYR A 6 7.10 45.53 46.00
CA TYR A 6 7.50 45.50 44.58
C TYR A 6 8.51 44.37 44.38
N ARG A 7 8.11 43.20 44.00
CA ARG A 7 8.92 42.18 43.32
C ARG A 7 8.18 40.86 43.08
N LEU A 8 6.99 40.86 42.54
CA LEU A 8 6.36 39.60 42.10
C LEU A 8 5.68 39.63 40.73
N ALA A 9 5.68 40.77 40.05
CA ALA A 9 4.96 40.88 38.76
C ALA A 9 5.80 40.55 37.53
N THR A 10 7.13 40.49 37.64
CA THR A 10 8.01 40.34 36.44
C THR A 10 8.45 38.91 36.15
N VAL A 11 8.23 37.97 37.07
CA VAL A 11 8.63 36.56 36.82
C VAL A 11 7.50 35.77 36.14
N ALA A 12 6.23 36.17 36.33
CA ALA A 12 5.09 35.46 35.75
C ALA A 12 4.96 35.67 34.24
N ALA A 13 5.40 36.83 33.71
CA ALA A 13 5.24 37.18 32.29
C ALA A 13 6.26 36.49 31.36
N VAL A 14 7.38 35.98 31.91
CA VAL A 14 8.42 35.30 31.10
C VAL A 14 8.21 33.78 31.09
N LEU A 15 7.57 33.22 32.11
CA LEU A 15 7.32 31.77 32.18
C LEU A 15 6.10 31.34 31.37
N ALA A 16 5.11 32.19 31.15
CA ALA A 16 3.91 31.86 30.38
C ALA A 16 4.18 31.52 28.89
N PRO A 17 4.99 32.28 28.14
CA PRO A 17 5.31 31.92 26.76
C PRO A 17 6.22 30.69 26.65
N MET A 18 7.07 30.43 27.65
CA MET A 18 7.95 29.27 27.65
C MET A 18 7.21 27.97 27.97
N LEU A 19 6.17 28.02 28.80
CA LEU A 19 5.28 26.90 29.07
C LEU A 19 4.36 26.58 27.88
N LEU A 20 3.91 27.60 27.14
CA LEU A 20 3.12 27.41 25.92
C LEU A 20 3.93 26.79 24.79
N VAL A 21 5.20 27.18 24.64
CA VAL A 21 6.11 26.60 23.63
C VAL A 21 6.45 25.15 23.98
N LEU A 22 6.69 24.85 25.27
CA LEU A 22 6.95 23.48 25.71
C LEU A 22 5.71 22.58 25.61
N ALA A 23 4.52 23.12 25.83
CA ALA A 23 3.25 22.38 25.69
C ALA A 23 2.94 22.09 24.21
N ALA A 24 3.20 23.04 23.30
CA ALA A 24 3.05 22.83 21.87
C ALA A 24 4.06 21.81 21.33
N TYR A 25 5.32 21.92 21.74
CA TYR A 25 6.37 20.97 21.34
C TYR A 25 6.13 19.56 21.88
N GLY A 26 5.61 19.45 23.11
CA GLY A 26 5.25 18.17 23.73
C GLY A 26 4.00 17.55 23.08
N ALA A 27 3.03 18.35 22.65
CA ALA A 27 1.82 17.84 22.02
C ALA A 27 2.10 17.29 20.61
N ASP A 28 2.95 17.97 19.82
CA ASP A 28 3.33 17.50 18.48
C ASP A 28 4.16 16.20 18.56
N HIS A 29 5.09 16.10 19.51
CA HIS A 29 5.85 14.86 19.72
C HIS A 29 4.98 13.72 20.26
N MET A 30 4.07 13.98 21.17
CA MET A 30 3.17 12.94 21.68
C MET A 30 2.18 12.47 20.61
N SER A 31 1.73 13.37 19.71
CA SER A 31 0.88 13.01 18.57
C SER A 31 1.63 12.10 17.59
N ALA A 32 2.88 12.43 17.24
CA ALA A 32 3.69 11.61 16.35
C ALA A 32 3.99 10.21 16.93
N TYR A 33 4.29 10.12 18.22
CA TYR A 33 4.50 8.83 18.90
C TYR A 33 3.22 8.00 18.99
N ALA A 34 2.07 8.63 19.24
CA ALA A 34 0.78 7.94 19.31
C ALA A 34 0.35 7.40 17.94
N GLU A 35 0.62 8.14 16.86
CA GLU A 35 0.35 7.70 15.49
C GLU A 35 1.25 6.52 15.07
N ASP A 36 2.54 6.57 15.42
CA ASP A 36 3.49 5.50 15.13
C ASP A 36 3.17 4.21 15.90
N ASP A 37 2.72 4.32 17.16
CA ASP A 37 2.28 3.17 17.95
C ASP A 37 0.95 2.59 17.45
N ALA A 38 0.03 3.43 16.96
CA ALA A 38 -1.20 2.97 16.34
C ALA A 38 -0.91 2.16 15.06
N LEU A 39 -0.03 2.65 14.17
CA LEU A 39 0.41 1.92 12.97
C LEU A 39 1.01 0.55 13.31
N LYS A 40 1.85 0.47 14.35
CA LYS A 40 2.46 -0.79 14.79
C LYS A 40 1.42 -1.80 15.26
N GLY A 41 0.31 -1.36 15.86
CA GLY A 41 -0.80 -2.22 16.26
C GLY A 41 -1.43 -2.97 15.09
N TYR A 42 -1.38 -2.39 13.90
CA TYR A 42 -1.84 -3.01 12.63
C TYR A 42 -0.71 -3.71 11.85
N GLY A 43 0.52 -3.75 12.38
CA GLY A 43 1.67 -4.32 11.67
C GLY A 43 2.12 -3.47 10.47
N ILE A 44 1.79 -2.18 10.47
CA ILE A 44 2.12 -1.21 9.44
C ILE A 44 3.28 -0.34 9.90
N THR A 45 4.18 -0.01 8.99
CA THR A 45 5.26 0.97 9.21
C THR A 45 5.23 1.97 8.07
N ASP A 46 4.95 3.24 8.37
CA ASP A 46 5.00 4.29 7.33
C ASP A 46 6.43 4.41 6.80
N THR A 47 6.57 4.25 5.50
CA THR A 47 7.86 4.37 4.81
C THR A 47 8.14 5.80 4.37
N GLY A 48 7.12 6.65 4.36
CA GLY A 48 7.18 8.00 3.79
C GLY A 48 7.36 8.03 2.28
N LEU A 49 7.37 6.89 1.59
CA LEU A 49 7.57 6.81 0.14
C LEU A 49 6.42 7.46 -0.63
N ARG A 50 6.75 8.07 -1.76
CA ARG A 50 5.79 8.75 -2.64
C ARG A 50 6.05 8.37 -4.11
N PRO A 51 5.00 8.15 -4.92
CA PRO A 51 5.17 7.84 -6.33
C PRO A 51 5.56 9.08 -7.13
N ARG A 52 6.59 9.00 -7.95
CA ARG A 52 6.98 9.99 -8.93
C ARG A 52 6.80 9.41 -10.33
N TYR A 53 5.85 9.95 -11.06
CA TYR A 53 5.53 9.46 -12.41
C TYR A 53 6.55 9.91 -13.46
N PRO A 54 6.86 9.07 -14.47
CA PRO A 54 7.89 9.39 -15.46
C PRO A 54 7.51 10.59 -16.31
N VAL A 55 8.48 11.47 -16.56
CA VAL A 55 8.30 12.64 -17.43
C VAL A 55 7.88 12.21 -18.84
N GLY A 56 6.97 12.96 -19.45
CA GLY A 56 6.45 12.66 -20.78
C GLY A 56 5.43 11.50 -20.82
N HIS A 57 4.95 11.03 -19.67
CA HIS A 57 3.87 10.05 -19.58
C HIS A 57 2.67 10.63 -18.84
N THR A 58 1.51 10.07 -19.14
CA THR A 58 0.28 10.21 -18.35
C THR A 58 0.00 8.84 -17.75
N CYS A 59 0.17 8.72 -16.44
CA CYS A 59 -0.12 7.49 -15.71
C CYS A 59 -1.43 7.62 -14.95
N SER A 60 -2.15 6.52 -14.81
CA SER A 60 -3.22 6.44 -13.83
C SER A 60 -2.62 6.56 -12.43
N PRO A 61 -3.08 7.47 -11.56
CA PRO A 61 -2.42 7.70 -10.28
C PRO A 61 -2.77 6.64 -9.24
N LEU A 62 -1.90 6.49 -8.24
CA LEU A 62 -2.29 5.98 -6.93
C LEU A 62 -3.07 7.08 -6.22
N THR A 63 -4.24 6.76 -5.69
CA THR A 63 -5.18 7.70 -5.07
C THR A 63 -5.10 7.68 -3.55
N SER A 64 -4.74 6.53 -2.97
CA SER A 64 -4.43 6.38 -1.55
C SER A 64 -3.13 5.58 -1.40
N LEU A 65 -2.26 6.00 -0.46
CA LEU A 65 -0.96 5.40 -0.24
C LEU A 65 -0.98 4.51 1.01
N TYR A 66 -0.01 3.61 1.08
CA TYR A 66 0.26 2.77 2.24
C TYR A 66 0.42 3.61 3.51
N ALA A 67 -0.07 3.11 4.63
CA ALA A 67 -0.09 3.74 5.94
C ALA A 67 -0.94 5.03 6.05
N SER A 68 -1.70 5.41 5.01
CA SER A 68 -2.56 6.60 5.05
C SER A 68 -3.73 6.42 6.01
N TRP A 69 -3.97 7.43 6.87
CA TRP A 69 -5.17 7.57 7.68
C TRP A 69 -6.31 8.30 6.95
N LYS A 70 -6.11 8.60 5.67
CA LYS A 70 -7.10 9.28 4.85
C LYS A 70 -7.49 8.44 3.64
N ASP A 71 -8.78 8.44 3.36
CA ASP A 71 -9.35 7.87 2.16
C ASP A 71 -9.12 8.77 0.94
N VAL A 72 -9.46 8.27 -0.26
CA VAL A 72 -9.31 8.98 -1.54
C VAL A 72 -10.09 10.30 -1.59
N ASP A 73 -11.21 10.40 -0.90
CA ASP A 73 -12.03 11.61 -0.78
C ASP A 73 -11.56 12.57 0.32
N GLY A 74 -10.50 12.20 1.07
CA GLY A 74 -9.92 12.95 2.18
C GLY A 74 -10.60 12.72 3.54
N SER A 75 -11.62 11.87 3.62
CA SER A 75 -12.22 11.45 4.88
C SER A 75 -11.23 10.62 5.73
N GLY A 76 -11.47 10.56 7.03
CA GLY A 76 -10.68 9.72 7.94
C GLY A 76 -11.01 8.24 7.75
N ARG A 77 -10.00 7.38 7.85
CA ARG A 77 -10.15 5.93 7.94
C ARG A 77 -10.20 5.50 9.40
N ASP A 78 -10.93 4.43 9.70
CA ASP A 78 -10.98 3.82 11.04
C ASP A 78 -9.67 3.04 11.34
N GLU A 79 -8.95 2.62 10.28
CA GLU A 79 -7.67 1.92 10.36
C GLU A 79 -6.73 2.38 9.24
N PRO A 80 -5.40 2.31 9.44
CA PRO A 80 -4.43 2.78 8.47
C PRO A 80 -4.46 1.89 7.22
N HIS A 81 -4.20 2.50 6.07
CA HIS A 81 -4.27 1.83 4.78
C HIS A 81 -3.20 0.74 4.64
N SER A 82 -3.63 -0.51 4.45
CA SER A 82 -2.77 -1.70 4.38
C SER A 82 -2.04 -1.88 3.04
N GLY A 83 -2.43 -1.11 2.02
CA GLY A 83 -1.87 -1.20 0.68
C GLY A 83 -1.82 0.14 -0.05
N VAL A 84 -2.06 0.10 -1.34
CA VAL A 84 -2.25 1.29 -2.18
C VAL A 84 -3.52 1.12 -3.01
N ASP A 85 -4.28 2.21 -3.16
CA ASP A 85 -5.43 2.27 -4.05
C ASP A 85 -5.09 3.07 -5.29
N GLY A 86 -5.75 2.76 -6.41
CA GLY A 86 -5.60 3.54 -7.63
C GLY A 86 -6.42 3.02 -8.79
N GLY A 87 -6.32 3.76 -9.90
CA GLY A 87 -6.97 3.40 -11.16
C GLY A 87 -8.31 4.08 -11.39
N ARG A 88 -8.76 4.00 -12.63
CA ARG A 88 -10.07 4.48 -13.08
C ARG A 88 -10.87 3.31 -13.61
N LEU A 89 -12.19 3.37 -13.47
CA LEU A 89 -13.09 2.30 -13.91
C LEU A 89 -12.74 1.81 -15.34
N GLY A 90 -12.54 0.49 -15.46
CA GLY A 90 -12.22 -0.17 -16.72
C GLY A 90 -10.75 -0.09 -17.15
N GLU A 91 -9.87 0.59 -16.42
CA GLU A 91 -8.43 0.55 -16.72
C GLU A 91 -7.83 -0.83 -16.42
N PRO A 92 -6.87 -1.29 -17.23
CA PRO A 92 -6.23 -2.58 -17.01
C PRO A 92 -5.36 -2.58 -15.76
N ILE A 93 -5.38 -3.69 -15.03
CA ILE A 93 -4.50 -3.99 -13.90
C ILE A 93 -3.47 -5.01 -14.37
N PHE A 94 -2.18 -4.70 -14.24
CA PHE A 94 -1.08 -5.53 -14.69
C PHE A 94 -0.35 -6.19 -13.51
N ALA A 95 0.15 -7.40 -13.74
CA ALA A 95 1.02 -8.07 -12.77
C ALA A 95 2.34 -7.28 -12.59
N PRO A 96 2.73 -6.95 -11.35
CA PRO A 96 3.91 -6.14 -11.06
C PRO A 96 5.23 -6.88 -11.29
N GLY A 97 5.19 -8.20 -11.28
CA GLY A 97 6.34 -9.09 -11.45
C GLY A 97 5.91 -10.48 -11.90
N PRO A 98 6.86 -11.34 -12.29
CA PRO A 98 6.57 -12.75 -12.49
C PRO A 98 6.14 -13.37 -11.17
N GLY A 99 5.34 -14.43 -11.22
CA GLY A 99 4.87 -15.08 -10.00
C GLY A 99 4.01 -16.30 -10.28
N GLN A 100 3.34 -16.75 -9.24
CA GLN A 100 2.45 -17.89 -9.28
C GLN A 100 1.16 -17.60 -8.49
N VAL A 101 0.01 -17.87 -9.07
CA VAL A 101 -1.28 -17.75 -8.38
C VAL A 101 -1.30 -18.69 -7.18
N LEU A 102 -1.61 -18.17 -6.00
CA LEU A 102 -1.88 -18.94 -4.79
C LEU A 102 -3.38 -19.20 -4.62
N GLY A 103 -4.22 -18.26 -5.01
CA GLY A 103 -5.65 -18.41 -4.95
C GLY A 103 -6.43 -17.26 -5.54
N VAL A 104 -7.67 -17.56 -5.85
CA VAL A 104 -8.73 -16.63 -6.25
C VAL A 104 -9.93 -16.93 -5.38
N TRP A 105 -10.59 -15.91 -4.86
CA TRP A 105 -11.74 -16.09 -3.99
C TRP A 105 -12.72 -14.93 -4.08
N VAL A 106 -13.91 -15.15 -3.55
CA VAL A 106 -14.87 -14.08 -3.28
C VAL A 106 -14.60 -13.56 -1.88
N ALA A 107 -14.34 -12.29 -1.78
CA ALA A 107 -14.15 -11.57 -0.52
C ALA A 107 -15.33 -10.63 -0.26
N ASP A 108 -15.57 -10.27 0.99
CA ASP A 108 -16.55 -9.26 1.39
C ASP A 108 -16.10 -8.56 2.68
N TRP A 109 -15.67 -7.31 2.55
CA TRP A 109 -15.29 -6.44 3.67
C TRP A 109 -16.40 -5.46 4.05
N GLY A 110 -17.67 -5.79 3.75
CA GLY A 110 -18.82 -4.92 4.01
C GLY A 110 -19.29 -4.13 2.79
N TRP A 111 -18.49 -4.08 1.72
CA TRP A 111 -18.88 -3.45 0.46
C TRP A 111 -19.86 -4.29 -0.35
N GLY A 112 -19.81 -5.59 -0.20
CA GLY A 112 -20.48 -6.65 -0.94
C GLY A 112 -19.47 -7.63 -1.55
N PRO A 113 -19.95 -8.75 -2.12
CA PRO A 113 -19.06 -9.75 -2.74
C PRO A 113 -18.25 -9.15 -3.88
N GLU A 114 -16.94 -9.46 -3.88
CA GLU A 114 -15.99 -9.02 -4.90
C GLU A 114 -14.90 -10.05 -5.12
N GLY A 115 -14.24 -9.99 -6.26
CA GLY A 115 -13.11 -10.86 -6.56
C GLY A 115 -11.84 -10.41 -5.83
N ALA A 116 -11.06 -11.40 -5.41
CA ALA A 116 -9.71 -11.20 -4.90
C ALA A 116 -8.75 -12.21 -5.52
N LEU A 117 -7.49 -11.80 -5.71
CA LEU A 117 -6.44 -12.59 -6.34
C LEU A 117 -5.16 -12.48 -5.52
N LEU A 118 -4.57 -13.62 -5.15
CA LEU A 118 -3.28 -13.69 -4.45
C LEU A 118 -2.22 -14.31 -5.37
N ILE A 119 -1.11 -13.59 -5.55
CA ILE A 119 0.03 -14.01 -6.35
C ILE A 119 1.27 -14.06 -5.46
N ARG A 120 1.99 -15.18 -5.49
CA ARG A 120 3.30 -15.36 -4.89
C ARG A 120 4.39 -14.98 -5.88
N HIS A 121 5.37 -14.20 -5.43
CA HIS A 121 6.60 -13.87 -6.13
C HIS A 121 7.78 -14.38 -5.31
N SER A 122 8.63 -15.24 -5.89
CA SER A 122 9.89 -15.61 -5.25
C SER A 122 10.89 -14.44 -5.32
N ALA A 123 11.93 -14.48 -4.48
CA ALA A 123 13.03 -13.53 -4.57
C ALA A 123 13.70 -13.59 -5.97
N ASP A 124 13.82 -14.78 -6.55
CA ASP A 124 14.39 -14.98 -7.89
C ASP A 124 13.48 -14.39 -8.98
N ASP A 125 12.15 -14.54 -8.87
CA ASP A 125 11.19 -13.89 -9.80
C ASP A 125 11.37 -12.37 -9.84
N LEU A 126 11.83 -11.77 -8.74
CA LEU A 126 11.98 -10.32 -8.57
C LEU A 126 13.44 -9.84 -8.62
N ASN A 127 14.41 -10.71 -8.89
CA ASN A 127 15.85 -10.42 -8.84
C ASN A 127 16.31 -9.77 -7.51
N LEU A 128 15.74 -10.19 -6.39
CA LEU A 128 16.05 -9.68 -5.05
C LEU A 128 17.05 -10.61 -4.35
N ARG A 129 18.32 -10.54 -4.74
CA ARG A 129 19.39 -11.46 -4.32
C ARG A 129 19.65 -11.53 -2.81
N GLU A 130 19.27 -10.48 -2.08
CA GLU A 130 19.47 -10.40 -0.63
C GLU A 130 18.21 -10.72 0.17
N SER A 131 17.13 -11.09 -0.49
CA SER A 131 15.87 -11.38 0.17
C SER A 131 15.82 -12.85 0.63
N VAL A 132 15.50 -13.06 1.89
CA VAL A 132 15.32 -14.39 2.51
C VAL A 132 13.86 -14.85 2.44
N GLY A 133 13.03 -14.17 1.70
CA GLY A 133 11.58 -14.40 1.69
C GLY A 133 10.96 -14.45 0.32
N GLN A 134 9.68 -14.57 0.35
CA GLN A 134 8.80 -14.44 -0.80
C GLN A 134 7.92 -13.21 -0.59
N TYR A 135 7.34 -12.71 -1.68
CA TYR A 135 6.39 -11.61 -1.61
C TYR A 135 5.05 -12.07 -2.14
N TYR A 136 3.99 -11.72 -1.45
CA TYR A 136 2.64 -11.95 -1.93
C TYR A 136 2.03 -10.63 -2.36
N SER A 137 1.47 -10.59 -3.57
CA SER A 137 0.61 -9.49 -4.03
C SER A 137 -0.84 -9.92 -3.90
N ALA A 138 -1.60 -9.22 -3.10
CA ALA A 138 -3.03 -9.41 -2.95
C ALA A 138 -3.78 -8.25 -3.62
N PHE A 139 -4.64 -8.57 -4.56
CA PHE A 139 -5.47 -7.62 -5.30
C PHE A 139 -6.92 -7.79 -4.88
N TYR A 140 -7.58 -6.69 -4.56
CA TYR A 140 -8.96 -6.65 -4.10
C TYR A 140 -9.79 -5.67 -4.94
N HIS A 141 -11.09 -5.62 -4.69
CA HIS A 141 -12.07 -4.84 -5.43
C HIS A 141 -12.16 -5.25 -6.91
N LEU A 142 -11.82 -6.51 -7.22
CA LEU A 142 -11.87 -7.03 -8.57
C LEU A 142 -13.27 -7.54 -8.92
N ASN A 143 -13.63 -7.48 -10.21
CA ASN A 143 -14.77 -8.25 -10.69
C ASN A 143 -14.44 -9.74 -10.67
N TYR A 144 -15.15 -10.52 -9.85
CA TYR A 144 -14.89 -11.96 -9.72
C TYR A 144 -14.98 -12.70 -11.04
N ASP A 145 -15.88 -12.29 -11.95
CA ASP A 145 -16.03 -12.92 -13.26
C ASP A 145 -14.79 -12.81 -14.15
N GLU A 146 -13.95 -11.79 -13.93
CA GLU A 146 -12.69 -11.64 -14.65
C GLU A 146 -11.56 -12.51 -14.08
N VAL A 147 -11.60 -12.80 -12.78
CA VAL A 147 -10.49 -13.49 -12.10
C VAL A 147 -10.78 -14.97 -11.77
N LYS A 148 -12.03 -15.41 -11.75
CA LYS A 148 -12.42 -16.78 -11.41
C LYS A 148 -11.78 -17.88 -12.27
N GLY A 149 -11.24 -17.52 -13.44
CA GLY A 149 -10.55 -18.44 -14.35
C GLY A 149 -9.09 -18.71 -13.97
N TYR A 150 -8.50 -17.95 -13.05
CA TYR A 150 -7.16 -18.25 -12.56
C TYR A 150 -7.18 -19.49 -11.65
N THR A 151 -6.12 -20.29 -11.74
CA THR A 151 -5.98 -21.53 -10.95
C THR A 151 -4.73 -21.50 -10.10
N THR A 152 -4.79 -22.07 -8.90
CA THR A 152 -3.61 -22.23 -8.03
C THR A 152 -2.48 -22.94 -8.78
N GLY A 153 -1.27 -22.41 -8.68
CA GLY A 153 -0.10 -22.90 -9.39
C GLY A 153 0.11 -22.29 -10.77
N GLN A 154 -0.87 -21.56 -11.34
CA GLN A 154 -0.74 -20.90 -12.64
C GLN A 154 0.38 -19.86 -12.59
N ARG A 155 1.31 -19.92 -13.56
CA ARG A 155 2.38 -18.92 -13.71
C ARG A 155 1.84 -17.62 -14.30
N ILE A 156 2.27 -16.51 -13.71
CA ILE A 156 1.96 -15.15 -14.13
C ILE A 156 3.26 -14.50 -14.62
N LYS A 157 3.16 -13.74 -15.70
CA LYS A 157 4.30 -12.96 -16.24
C LYS A 157 4.18 -11.50 -15.80
N ARG A 158 5.31 -10.81 -15.59
CA ARG A 158 5.34 -9.36 -15.42
C ARG A 158 4.57 -8.68 -16.55
N GLY A 159 3.70 -7.71 -16.22
CA GLY A 159 2.89 -6.98 -17.19
C GLY A 159 1.75 -7.79 -17.81
N GLN A 160 1.50 -9.01 -17.35
CA GLN A 160 0.29 -9.75 -17.74
C GLN A 160 -0.94 -9.02 -17.23
N LEU A 161 -1.96 -8.85 -18.11
CA LEU A 161 -3.27 -8.36 -17.70
C LEU A 161 -3.87 -9.32 -16.68
N LEU A 162 -4.23 -8.81 -15.50
CA LEU A 162 -4.86 -9.57 -14.43
C LEU A 162 -6.38 -9.40 -14.45
N ALA A 163 -6.84 -8.17 -14.49
CA ALA A 163 -8.24 -7.76 -14.45
C ALA A 163 -8.36 -6.30 -14.90
N HIS A 164 -9.54 -5.72 -14.77
CA HIS A 164 -9.76 -4.28 -14.93
C HIS A 164 -10.23 -3.66 -13.62
N VAL A 165 -9.87 -2.40 -13.42
CA VAL A 165 -10.31 -1.60 -12.26
C VAL A 165 -11.84 -1.60 -12.21
N TRP A 166 -12.36 -1.95 -11.06
CA TRP A 166 -13.78 -2.08 -10.80
C TRP A 166 -14.19 -1.21 -9.60
N ARG A 167 -15.40 -1.37 -9.09
CA ARG A 167 -15.88 -0.66 -7.91
C ARG A 167 -16.00 -1.64 -6.75
N PRO A 168 -15.65 -1.24 -5.50
CA PRO A 168 -15.85 -2.11 -4.35
C PRO A 168 -17.27 -2.69 -4.31
N GLY A 169 -17.37 -4.03 -4.21
CA GLY A 169 -18.63 -4.76 -4.24
C GLY A 169 -19.49 -4.54 -5.49
N GLY A 170 -18.96 -3.92 -6.58
CA GLY A 170 -19.69 -3.58 -7.79
C GLY A 170 -20.68 -2.44 -7.65
N LYS A 171 -20.68 -1.72 -6.54
CA LYS A 171 -21.68 -0.69 -6.24
C LYS A 171 -21.28 0.68 -6.77
N ALA A 172 -22.18 1.36 -7.47
CA ALA A 172 -21.94 2.66 -8.09
C ALA A 172 -21.69 3.80 -7.08
N ILE A 173 -22.01 3.61 -5.80
CA ILE A 173 -21.77 4.57 -4.73
C ILE A 173 -20.31 4.67 -4.32
N TYR A 174 -19.49 3.65 -4.62
CA TYR A 174 -18.06 3.64 -4.32
C TYR A 174 -17.25 4.14 -5.52
N LEU A 175 -16.12 4.78 -5.22
CA LEU A 175 -15.16 5.16 -6.25
C LEU A 175 -14.49 3.90 -6.83
N PRO A 176 -14.23 3.89 -8.16
CA PRO A 176 -13.53 2.76 -8.75
C PRO A 176 -12.06 2.77 -8.35
N GLU A 177 -11.56 1.61 -7.95
CA GLU A 177 -10.17 1.42 -7.56
C GLU A 177 -9.77 -0.06 -7.62
N VAL A 178 -8.48 -0.31 -7.68
CA VAL A 178 -7.88 -1.55 -7.24
C VAL A 178 -7.16 -1.29 -5.93
N HIS A 179 -7.47 -2.08 -4.91
CA HIS A 179 -6.67 -2.13 -3.69
C HIS A 179 -5.58 -3.21 -3.85
N TRP A 180 -4.33 -2.81 -3.69
CA TRP A 180 -3.18 -3.70 -3.83
C TRP A 180 -2.33 -3.70 -2.57
N GLU A 181 -2.28 -4.84 -1.90
CA GLU A 181 -1.42 -5.11 -0.76
C GLU A 181 -0.21 -5.94 -1.17
N VAL A 182 0.90 -5.71 -0.49
CA VAL A 182 2.08 -6.55 -0.60
C VAL A 182 2.49 -7.05 0.78
N TYR A 183 2.81 -8.34 0.83
CA TYR A 183 3.30 -8.98 2.04
C TYR A 183 4.68 -9.58 1.79
N GLU A 184 5.61 -9.35 2.69
CA GLU A 184 6.79 -10.19 2.82
C GLU A 184 6.43 -11.43 3.63
N VAL A 185 6.76 -12.61 3.13
CA VAL A 185 6.44 -13.89 3.73
C VAL A 185 7.71 -14.72 3.88
N ARG A 186 8.06 -15.08 5.12
CA ARG A 186 9.28 -15.84 5.40
C ARG A 186 9.12 -17.33 5.18
N ASN A 187 7.92 -17.86 5.42
CA ASN A 187 7.61 -19.26 5.27
C ASN A 187 6.20 -19.41 4.65
N ASP A 188 6.12 -19.89 3.42
CA ASP A 188 4.87 -20.08 2.69
C ASP A 188 4.14 -21.38 3.05
N ASP A 189 4.84 -22.38 3.60
CA ASP A 189 4.24 -23.65 4.03
C ASP A 189 3.20 -23.49 5.14
N VAL A 190 3.21 -22.33 5.85
CA VAL A 190 2.23 -22.00 6.90
C VAL A 190 1.07 -21.14 6.39
N THR A 191 0.98 -20.88 5.09
CA THR A 191 -0.17 -20.19 4.49
C THR A 191 -1.38 -21.11 4.52
N LYS A 192 -2.46 -20.64 5.14
CA LYS A 192 -3.70 -21.38 5.33
C LYS A 192 -4.86 -20.62 4.73
N TRP A 193 -5.75 -21.35 4.11
CA TRP A 193 -7.03 -20.84 3.63
C TRP A 193 -8.12 -21.14 4.65
N HIS A 194 -9.01 -20.19 4.83
CA HIS A 194 -10.13 -20.24 5.75
C HIS A 194 -11.40 -19.80 5.02
N GLU A 195 -12.53 -20.12 5.59
CA GLU A 195 -13.84 -19.67 5.15
C GLU A 195 -14.57 -19.06 6.34
N ASN A 196 -15.20 -17.91 6.15
CA ASN A 196 -16.00 -17.27 7.19
C ASN A 196 -17.45 -17.82 7.18
N GLU A 197 -18.27 -17.37 8.13
CA GLU A 197 -19.67 -17.78 8.27
C GLU A 197 -20.55 -17.49 7.03
N ARG A 198 -20.10 -16.56 6.16
CA ARG A 198 -20.77 -16.21 4.90
C ARG A 198 -20.22 -16.98 3.70
N GLN A 199 -19.37 -17.98 3.93
CA GLN A 199 -18.70 -18.77 2.89
C GLN A 199 -17.75 -17.94 2.00
N HIS A 200 -17.21 -16.83 2.53
CA HIS A 200 -16.17 -16.08 1.87
C HIS A 200 -14.80 -16.57 2.34
N ALA A 201 -13.95 -16.90 1.39
CA ALA A 201 -12.60 -17.35 1.69
C ALA A 201 -11.70 -16.17 2.11
N TYR A 202 -10.72 -16.47 2.95
CA TYR A 202 -9.60 -15.58 3.27
C TYR A 202 -8.36 -16.43 3.59
N TRP A 203 -7.21 -15.79 3.57
CA TRP A 203 -5.97 -16.47 3.88
C TRP A 203 -5.29 -15.88 5.10
N THR A 204 -4.45 -16.67 5.76
CA THR A 204 -3.58 -16.25 6.85
C THR A 204 -2.20 -16.86 6.70
N ASN A 205 -1.17 -16.13 7.12
CA ASN A 205 0.19 -16.63 7.26
C ASN A 205 0.87 -15.90 8.43
N ARG A 206 1.26 -16.63 9.46
CA ARG A 206 1.85 -16.04 10.68
C ARG A 206 3.24 -15.44 10.47
N THR A 207 3.88 -15.71 9.34
CA THR A 207 5.19 -15.14 9.00
C THR A 207 5.09 -13.98 8.03
N SER A 208 3.86 -13.63 7.59
CA SER A 208 3.61 -12.49 6.72
C SER A 208 3.67 -11.18 7.49
N ARG A 209 4.16 -10.15 6.83
CA ARG A 209 4.07 -8.75 7.26
C ARG A 209 3.73 -7.88 6.07
N LEU A 210 2.92 -6.87 6.29
CA LEU A 210 2.63 -5.85 5.28
C LEU A 210 3.90 -5.07 4.92
N VAL A 211 4.04 -4.78 3.65
CA VAL A 211 5.15 -4.00 3.08
C VAL A 211 4.56 -2.98 2.12
N ASP A 212 5.05 -1.75 2.19
CA ASP A 212 4.69 -0.72 1.22
C ASP A 212 5.00 -1.21 -0.22
N PRO A 213 4.02 -1.27 -1.13
CA PRO A 213 4.28 -1.66 -2.51
C PRO A 213 5.33 -0.80 -3.21
N LEU A 214 5.44 0.49 -2.86
CA LEU A 214 6.46 1.40 -3.38
C LEU A 214 7.87 0.98 -2.99
N TYR A 215 8.05 0.33 -1.83
CA TYR A 215 9.35 -0.20 -1.43
C TYR A 215 9.90 -1.22 -2.43
N LEU A 216 9.03 -2.09 -2.98
CA LEU A 216 9.46 -3.05 -4.00
C LEU A 216 9.66 -2.41 -5.39
N MET A 217 8.97 -1.32 -5.70
CA MET A 217 9.24 -0.54 -6.90
C MET A 217 10.56 0.25 -6.79
N ALA A 218 10.99 0.58 -5.57
CA ALA A 218 12.25 1.27 -5.28
C ALA A 218 13.48 0.36 -5.33
N ARG A 219 13.33 -0.96 -5.54
CA ARG A 219 14.45 -1.92 -5.58
C ARG A 219 15.27 -1.86 -6.86
N GLU A 220 14.72 -1.34 -7.94
CA GLU A 220 15.50 -1.10 -9.16
C GLU A 220 16.44 0.09 -8.99
N GLU A 221 17.67 -0.05 -9.47
CA GLU A 221 18.69 1.00 -9.35
C GLU A 221 18.24 2.31 -10.02
N GLY A 222 18.46 3.43 -9.34
CA GLY A 222 18.14 4.77 -9.83
C GLY A 222 16.66 5.18 -9.75
N THR A 223 15.78 4.30 -9.24
CA THR A 223 14.35 4.64 -9.07
C THR A 223 14.09 5.49 -7.83
N LEU A 224 14.87 5.32 -6.75
CA LEU A 224 14.68 6.03 -5.48
C LEU A 224 15.48 7.33 -5.44
N ARG A 225 14.83 8.46 -5.07
CA ARG A 225 15.45 9.75 -4.78
C ARG A 225 14.82 10.38 -3.54
N GLY A 226 15.51 10.31 -2.41
CA GLY A 226 14.92 10.65 -1.13
C GLY A 226 13.73 9.72 -0.83
N SER A 227 12.53 10.29 -0.64
CA SER A 227 11.29 9.52 -0.52
C SER A 227 10.56 9.29 -1.85
N ASP A 228 11.01 9.89 -2.96
CA ASP A 228 10.36 9.76 -4.26
C ASP A 228 10.78 8.47 -4.97
N VAL A 229 9.82 7.65 -5.32
CA VAL A 229 9.99 6.41 -6.09
C VAL A 229 9.55 6.65 -7.52
N LEU A 230 10.49 6.61 -8.47
CA LEU A 230 10.17 6.69 -9.89
C LEU A 230 9.39 5.45 -10.31
N ILE A 231 8.15 5.65 -10.70
CA ILE A 231 7.27 4.60 -11.19
C ILE A 231 7.79 4.11 -12.56
N GLU A 232 8.13 2.83 -12.66
CA GLU A 232 8.47 2.19 -13.93
C GLU A 232 7.22 1.47 -14.48
N PRO A 233 6.58 2.01 -15.53
CA PRO A 233 5.46 1.32 -16.18
C PRO A 233 5.95 0.09 -16.93
N PHE A 234 5.14 -0.97 -16.96
CA PHE A 234 5.43 -2.09 -17.85
C PHE A 234 5.39 -1.63 -19.31
N ARG A 235 6.37 -2.08 -20.10
CA ARG A 235 6.47 -1.79 -21.54
C ARG A 235 6.66 -3.10 -22.31
N ALA A 236 5.71 -3.42 -23.16
CA ALA A 236 5.86 -4.56 -24.05
C ALA A 236 7.13 -4.40 -24.91
N GLY A 237 7.90 -5.48 -25.03
CA GLY A 237 9.17 -5.49 -25.78
C GLY A 237 10.42 -5.04 -25.00
N LYS A 238 10.28 -4.43 -23.80
CA LYS A 238 11.42 -4.21 -22.90
C LYS A 238 11.79 -5.54 -22.22
N SER A 239 13.10 -5.86 -22.18
CA SER A 239 13.59 -6.94 -21.31
C SER A 239 13.52 -6.52 -19.86
N TYR A 240 13.03 -7.41 -19.00
CA TYR A 240 13.01 -7.26 -17.55
C TYR A 240 13.79 -8.39 -16.86
N ALA A 241 14.67 -9.07 -17.60
CA ALA A 241 15.43 -10.22 -17.05
C ALA A 241 16.28 -9.83 -15.83
N ASP A 242 16.84 -8.62 -15.85
CA ASP A 242 17.69 -8.10 -14.76
C ASP A 242 16.97 -7.03 -13.91
N TYR A 243 15.67 -6.82 -14.14
CA TYR A 243 14.90 -5.79 -13.41
C TYR A 243 14.58 -6.25 -12.00
N SER A 244 14.98 -5.47 -10.99
CA SER A 244 14.78 -5.77 -9.57
C SER A 244 13.47 -5.19 -9.04
N GLY A 245 12.67 -6.03 -8.35
CA GLY A 245 11.43 -5.63 -7.71
C GLY A 245 10.23 -5.55 -8.66
N PHE A 246 9.33 -4.62 -8.38
CA PHE A 246 8.03 -4.49 -9.05
C PHE A 246 7.96 -3.36 -10.08
N THR A 247 7.28 -3.61 -11.19
CA THR A 247 6.80 -2.57 -12.11
C THR A 247 5.41 -2.09 -11.68
N TYR A 248 5.00 -0.95 -12.21
CA TYR A 248 3.69 -0.35 -11.92
C TYR A 248 2.53 -1.20 -12.42
N ILE A 249 1.47 -1.28 -11.64
CA ILE A 249 0.31 -2.12 -11.91
C ILE A 249 -0.75 -1.45 -12.79
N LEU A 250 -0.71 -0.14 -12.96
CA LEU A 250 -1.71 0.64 -13.69
C LEU A 250 -1.11 1.22 -14.99
N PRO A 251 -1.95 1.61 -15.96
CA PRO A 251 -1.47 2.08 -17.23
C PRO A 251 -0.71 3.41 -17.15
N CYS A 252 0.35 3.51 -17.94
CA CYS A 252 1.06 4.76 -18.24
C CYS A 252 1.18 4.88 -19.76
N THR A 253 0.67 5.96 -20.34
CA THR A 253 0.75 6.24 -21.76
C THR A 253 1.73 7.37 -22.03
N LYS A 254 2.55 7.24 -23.06
CA LYS A 254 3.43 8.32 -23.50
C LYS A 254 2.59 9.48 -24.04
N ARG A 255 2.88 10.70 -23.59
CA ARG A 255 2.25 11.91 -24.13
C ARG A 255 2.68 12.07 -25.59
N LYS A 256 1.71 12.37 -26.46
CA LYS A 256 1.96 12.68 -27.86
C LYS A 256 2.58 14.06 -28.00
#